data_b2ca10a2e21b2e005aca4256a776351d
#
_entry.id   b2ca10a2e21b2e005aca4256a776351d
#
_cell.length_a   1.000
_cell.length_b   1.000
_cell.length_c   1.000
_cell.angle_alpha   90.00
_cell.angle_beta   90.00
_cell.angle_gamma   90.00
#
_symmetry.space_group_name_H-M   'P 1'
#
loop_
_entity.id
_entity.type
_entity.pdbx_description
1 polymer ?
#
loop_
_entity_poly.entity_id
_entity_poly.type
_entity_poly.pdbx_seq_one_letter_code
_entity_poly.pdbx_strand_id
1 'polypeptide(L)' 'MNTLELLDKKEQLKQRAEEIVSKAEKETRRLNEGEHAEFNSIADELKDIDNEIRKIASETKL' A
#
# COMPACT_ATOMS: atom_id res chain seq x y z
N MET A 1 14.25 -9.04 0.18
CA MET A 1 14.19 -7.58 0.42
C MET A 1 14.56 -7.26 1.85
N ASN A 2 15.29 -6.18 2.06
CA ASN A 2 15.58 -5.74 3.41
C ASN A 2 14.44 -4.81 3.90
N THR A 3 14.48 -4.49 5.19
CA THR A 3 13.41 -3.70 5.80
C THR A 3 13.26 -2.31 5.20
N LEU A 4 14.38 -1.67 4.84
CA LEU A 4 14.34 -0.35 4.23
C LEU A 4 13.65 -0.37 2.86
N GLU A 5 13.94 -1.38 2.06
CA GLU A 5 13.28 -1.53 0.76
C GLU A 5 11.78 -1.76 0.91
N LEU A 6 11.39 -2.55 1.89
CA LEU A 6 9.99 -2.83 2.17
C LEU A 6 9.25 -1.57 2.62
N LEU A 7 9.86 -0.79 3.50
CA LEU A 7 9.26 0.45 3.97
C LEU A 7 9.14 1.48 2.86
N ASP A 8 10.13 1.57 1.99
CA ASP A 8 10.11 2.48 0.85
C ASP A 8 8.98 2.10 -0.12
N LYS A 9 8.87 0.82 -0.43
CA LYS A 9 7.81 0.33 -1.30
C LYS A 9 6.44 0.58 -0.69
N LYS A 10 6.30 0.35 0.61
CA LYS A 10 5.06 0.61 1.33
C LYS A 10 4.65 2.08 1.20
N GLU A 11 5.59 2.99 1.36
CA GLU A 11 5.32 4.42 1.24
C GLU A 11 4.87 4.79 -0.17
N GLN A 12 5.52 4.24 -1.20
CA GLN A 12 5.14 4.50 -2.58
C GLN A 12 3.72 4.02 -2.86
N LEU A 13 3.37 2.83 -2.39
CA LEU A 13 2.02 2.28 -2.57
C LEU A 13 0.98 3.12 -1.83
N LYS A 14 1.31 3.54 -0.63
CA LYS A 14 0.43 4.39 0.17
C LYS A 14 0.17 5.71 -0.52
N GLN A 15 1.21 6.34 -1.08
CA GLN A 15 1.06 7.60 -1.81
C GLN A 15 0.17 7.42 -3.03
N ARG A 16 0.32 6.30 -3.74
CA ARG A 16 -0.52 6.03 -4.89
C ARG A 16 -1.98 5.87 -4.49
N ALA A 17 -2.25 5.17 -3.40
CA ALA A 17 -3.61 5.02 -2.90
C ALA A 17 -4.22 6.37 -2.53
N GLU A 18 -3.45 7.24 -1.90
CA GLU A 18 -3.91 8.57 -1.53
C GLU A 18 -4.22 9.42 -2.77
N GLU A 19 -3.41 9.29 -3.83
CA GLU A 19 -3.67 10.00 -5.07
C GLU A 19 -5.00 9.59 -5.69
N ILE A 20 -5.31 8.31 -5.68
CA ILE A 20 -6.57 7.79 -6.23
C ILE A 20 -7.75 8.38 -5.47
N VAL A 21 -7.69 8.34 -4.15
CA VAL A 21 -8.78 8.85 -3.31
C VAL A 21 -8.90 10.37 -3.46
N SER A 22 -7.78 11.07 -3.45
CA SER A 22 -7.76 12.53 -3.58
C SER A 22 -8.37 12.99 -4.90
N LYS A 23 -8.07 12.29 -5.98
CA LYS A 23 -8.62 12.61 -7.29
C LYS A 23 -10.14 12.45 -7.30
N ALA A 24 -10.63 11.36 -6.73
CA ALA A 24 -12.07 11.13 -6.65
C ALA A 24 -12.75 12.20 -5.80
N GLU A 25 -12.14 12.61 -4.69
CA GLU A 25 -12.67 13.66 -3.84
C GLU A 25 -12.75 15.00 -4.56
N LYS A 26 -11.70 15.36 -5.31
CA LYS A 26 -11.68 16.61 -6.07
C LYS A 26 -12.78 16.64 -7.13
N GLU A 27 -13.09 15.51 -7.72
CA GLU A 27 -14.12 15.39 -8.73
C GLU A 27 -15.49 15.10 -8.13
N THR A 28 -15.56 15.03 -6.82
CA THR A 28 -16.82 14.78 -6.09
C THR A 28 -17.53 13.53 -6.61
N ARG A 29 -16.77 12.45 -6.76
CA ARG A 29 -17.30 11.19 -7.29
C ARG A 29 -16.76 10.01 -6.54
N ARG A 30 -17.38 8.88 -6.74
CA ARG A 30 -16.89 7.62 -6.20
C ARG A 30 -15.77 7.09 -7.10
N LEU A 31 -14.97 6.16 -6.56
CA LEU A 31 -13.97 5.49 -7.36
C LEU A 31 -14.64 4.69 -8.46
N ASN A 32 -14.09 4.75 -9.68
CA ASN A 32 -14.58 3.91 -10.76
C ASN A 32 -13.99 2.50 -10.65
N GLU A 33 -14.41 1.60 -11.55
CA GLU A 33 -13.97 0.20 -11.48
C GLU A 33 -12.45 0.05 -11.58
N GLY A 34 -11.82 0.80 -12.47
CA GLY A 34 -10.36 0.75 -12.61
C GLY A 34 -9.65 1.22 -11.37
N GLU A 35 -10.16 2.28 -10.76
CA GLU A 35 -9.60 2.82 -9.53
C GLU A 35 -9.80 1.85 -8.36
N HIS A 36 -10.97 1.22 -8.27
CA HIS A 36 -11.22 0.19 -7.25
C HIS A 36 -10.27 -0.98 -7.41
N ALA A 37 -10.07 -1.44 -8.64
CA ALA A 37 -9.16 -2.56 -8.89
C ALA A 37 -7.74 -2.22 -8.49
N GLU A 38 -7.27 -1.03 -8.85
CA GLU A 38 -5.93 -0.57 -8.49
C GLU A 38 -5.80 -0.42 -6.98
N PHE A 39 -6.79 0.19 -6.34
CA PHE A 39 -6.78 0.37 -4.89
C PHE A 39 -6.73 -0.96 -4.15
N ASN A 40 -7.52 -1.94 -4.61
CA ASN A 40 -7.53 -3.26 -4.02
C ASN A 40 -6.20 -3.98 -4.19
N SER A 41 -5.57 -3.85 -5.37
CA SER A 41 -4.22 -4.39 -5.60
C SER A 41 -3.21 -3.78 -4.65
N ILE A 42 -3.28 -2.47 -4.46
CA ILE A 42 -2.38 -1.76 -3.54
C ILE A 42 -2.60 -2.26 -2.11
N ALA A 43 -3.86 -2.43 -1.70
CA ALA A 43 -4.17 -2.92 -0.37
C ALA A 43 -3.60 -4.32 -0.14
N ASP A 44 -3.71 -5.20 -1.13
CA ASP A 44 -3.16 -6.54 -1.05
C ASP A 44 -1.64 -6.52 -0.95
N GLU A 45 -0.99 -5.66 -1.74
CA GLU A 45 0.47 -5.54 -1.69
C GLU A 45 0.94 -4.97 -0.35
N LEU A 46 0.21 -3.99 0.18
CA LEU A 46 0.53 -3.43 1.50
C LEU A 46 0.42 -4.49 2.59
N LYS A 47 -0.59 -5.33 2.50
CA LYS A 47 -0.77 -6.43 3.44
C LYS A 47 0.41 -7.41 3.39
N ASP A 48 0.84 -7.76 2.19
CA ASP A 48 1.98 -8.65 2.00
C ASP A 48 3.26 -8.03 2.56
N ILE A 49 3.47 -6.74 2.31
CA ILE A 49 4.64 -6.04 2.83
C ILE A 49 4.62 -6.01 4.36
N ASP A 50 3.48 -5.73 4.96
CA ASP A 50 3.35 -5.72 6.41
C ASP A 50 3.65 -7.10 7.00
N ASN A 51 3.19 -8.17 6.34
CA ASN A 51 3.47 -9.53 6.78
C ASN A 51 4.95 -9.84 6.71
N GLU A 52 5.64 -9.40 5.65
CA GLU A 52 7.08 -9.59 5.53
C GLU A 52 7.84 -8.82 6.60
N ILE A 53 7.43 -7.60 6.89
CA ILE A 53 8.07 -6.79 7.93
C ILE A 53 7.91 -7.47 9.30
N ARG A 54 6.73 -7.99 9.58
CA ARG A 54 6.48 -8.72 10.83
C ARG A 54 7.34 -9.97 10.94
N LYS A 55 7.49 -10.66 9.81
CA LYS A 55 8.32 -11.86 9.76
C LYS A 55 9.78 -11.54 10.07
N ILE A 56 10.30 -10.49 9.45
CA ILE A 56 11.67 -10.04 9.69
C ILE A 56 11.85 -9.65 11.16
N ALA A 57 10.91 -8.89 11.71
CA ALA A 57 10.96 -8.47 13.11
C ALA A 57 10.94 -9.67 14.05
N SER A 58 10.15 -10.69 13.70
CA SER A 58 10.10 -11.92 14.49
C SER A 58 11.42 -12.70 14.45
N GLU A 59 12.05 -12.72 13.28
CA GLU A 59 13.33 -13.42 13.10
C GLU A 59 14.49 -12.73 13.83
N THR A 60 14.41 -11.41 13.99
CA THR A 60 15.44 -10.64 14.69
C THR A 60 15.12 -10.42 16.15
N LYS A 61 14.14 -11.09 16.67
CA LYS A 61 13.74 -10.96 18.05
C LYS A 61 14.84 -11.49 18.99
N LEU A 62 15.18 -10.72 19.98
CA LEU A 62 16.16 -11.08 20.98
C LEU A 62 15.51 -11.71 22.21
#